data_56b52420c845ff091f8b61a1f529cba2
#
_entry.id   56b52420c845ff091f8b61a1f529cba2
#
_cell.length_a   1.000
_cell.length_b   1.000
_cell.length_c   1.000
_cell.angle_alpha   90.00
_cell.angle_beta   90.00
_cell.angle_gamma   90.00
#
_symmetry.space_group_name_H-M   'P 1'
#
loop_
_entity.id
_entity.type
_entity.pdbx_description
1 polymer ?
#
loop_
_entity_poly.entity_id
_entity_poly.type
_entity_poly.pdbx_seq_one_letter_code
_entity_poly.pdbx_strand_id
1 'polypeptide(L)'
;RKKAEQVRAELEQSNALFLFLLRLTHDLHDGVGGALVHMLASVELGDGALPRDQVLSMLKLLRNDLRHSIDSNSSAQVRVPATPGEWMAPLRHRFTTLFDALDVACDWQCAPTWGSAQPQALQYLAMTRLIEEALTNVIKHSHARHVRLSLEQPVPGDLVLEIEDDGVGFDVAAVNAAGL
;
A
#
# COMPACT_ATOMS: atom_id res chain seq x y z
N ARG A 1 4.45 38.29 20.40
CA ARG A 1 4.10 36.88 20.68
C ARG A 1 2.93 36.40 19.83
N LYS A 2 1.72 36.96 19.97
CA LYS A 2 0.51 36.56 19.20
C LYS A 2 0.74 36.49 17.67
N LYS A 3 1.44 37.47 17.08
CA LYS A 3 1.71 37.48 15.62
C LYS A 3 2.64 36.35 15.19
N ALA A 4 3.63 35.99 16.00
CA ALA A 4 4.54 34.87 15.72
C ALA A 4 3.83 33.51 15.83
N GLU A 5 2.92 33.37 16.82
CA GLU A 5 2.10 32.17 16.97
C GLU A 5 1.13 32.00 15.80
N GLN A 6 0.53 33.10 15.32
CA GLN A 6 -0.36 33.09 14.16
C GLN A 6 0.37 32.69 12.86
N VAL A 7 1.54 33.27 12.59
CA VAL A 7 2.37 32.92 11.43
C VAL A 7 2.82 31.45 11.50
N ARG A 8 3.14 30.97 12.68
CA ARG A 8 3.50 29.56 12.86
C ARG A 8 2.33 28.63 12.58
N ALA A 9 1.13 28.95 13.07
CA ALA A 9 -0.07 28.17 12.81
C ALA A 9 -0.44 28.15 11.32
N GLU A 10 -0.33 29.30 10.62
CA GLU A 10 -0.55 29.39 9.18
C GLU A 10 0.47 28.58 8.38
N LEU A 11 1.74 28.56 8.81
CA LEU A 11 2.80 27.76 8.19
C LEU A 11 2.58 26.25 8.40
N GLU A 12 2.19 25.85 9.61
CA GLU A 12 1.85 24.46 9.94
C GLU A 12 0.65 23.98 9.11
N GLN A 13 -0.38 24.82 8.97
CA GLN A 13 -1.54 24.53 8.12
C GLN A 13 -1.18 24.43 6.64
N SER A 14 -0.35 25.32 6.13
CA SER A 14 0.12 25.30 4.75
C SER A 14 0.97 24.06 4.48
N ASN A 15 1.86 23.69 5.38
CA ASN A 15 2.66 22.48 5.25
C ASN A 15 1.80 21.20 5.30
N ALA A 16 0.79 21.17 6.16
CA ALA A 16 -0.16 20.06 6.22
C ALA A 16 -0.93 19.89 4.90
N LEU A 17 -1.40 21.01 4.33
CA LEU A 17 -2.09 21.02 3.02
C LEU A 17 -1.16 20.58 1.89
N PHE A 18 0.07 21.06 1.88
CA PHE A 18 1.07 20.67 0.89
C PHE A 18 1.40 19.18 0.94
N LEU A 19 1.62 18.63 2.13
CA LEU A 19 1.83 17.20 2.33
C LEU A 19 0.61 16.38 1.93
N PHE A 20 -0.59 16.89 2.19
CA PHE A 20 -1.84 16.28 1.75
C PHE A 20 -1.92 16.20 0.23
N LEU A 21 -1.65 17.31 -0.48
CA LEU A 21 -1.68 17.34 -1.94
C LEU A 21 -0.60 16.44 -2.57
N LEU A 22 0.59 16.40 -2.00
CA LEU A 22 1.66 15.49 -2.46
C LEU A 22 1.23 14.02 -2.30
N ARG A 23 0.60 13.67 -1.19
CA ARG A 23 0.08 12.31 -0.97
C ARG A 23 -1.01 11.97 -1.97
N LEU A 24 -2.00 12.86 -2.13
CA LEU A 24 -3.09 12.65 -3.06
C LEU A 24 -2.58 12.44 -4.49
N THR A 25 -1.61 13.24 -4.93
CA THR A 25 -0.99 13.10 -6.24
C THR A 25 -0.26 11.77 -6.38
N HIS A 26 0.45 11.34 -5.36
CA HIS A 26 1.19 10.08 -5.35
C HIS A 26 0.22 8.89 -5.34
N ASP A 27 -0.78 8.90 -4.47
CA ASP A 27 -1.79 7.85 -4.37
C ASP A 27 -2.61 7.69 -5.67
N LEU A 28 -2.92 8.80 -6.34
CA LEU A 28 -3.58 8.79 -7.64
C LEU A 28 -2.65 8.24 -8.74
N HIS A 29 -1.39 8.64 -8.72
CA HIS A 29 -0.41 8.17 -9.72
C HIS A 29 -0.14 6.68 -9.58
N ASP A 30 0.07 6.18 -8.37
CA ASP A 30 0.45 4.79 -8.13
C ASP A 30 -0.76 3.85 -8.21
N GLY A 31 -1.89 4.21 -7.61
CA GLY A 31 -3.11 3.41 -7.66
C GLY A 31 -3.72 3.36 -9.05
N VAL A 32 -4.03 4.53 -9.62
CA VAL A 32 -4.68 4.64 -10.94
C VAL A 32 -3.69 4.32 -12.06
N GLY A 33 -2.46 4.83 -11.96
CA GLY A 33 -1.41 4.59 -12.94
C GLY A 33 -1.05 3.12 -13.05
N GLY A 34 -0.86 2.42 -11.93
CA GLY A 34 -0.58 0.98 -11.90
C GLY A 34 -1.71 0.14 -12.48
N ALA A 35 -2.96 0.43 -12.14
CA ALA A 35 -4.11 -0.26 -12.67
C ALA A 35 -4.30 -0.02 -14.17
N LEU A 36 -4.08 1.20 -14.66
CA LEU A 36 -4.13 1.54 -16.08
C LEU A 36 -3.02 0.84 -16.87
N VAL A 37 -1.80 0.81 -16.36
CA VAL A 37 -0.68 0.09 -17.01
C VAL A 37 -0.98 -1.39 -17.11
N HIS A 38 -1.52 -1.98 -16.05
CA HIS A 38 -1.93 -3.39 -16.07
C HIS A 38 -3.05 -3.67 -17.08
N MET A 39 -4.06 -2.78 -17.17
CA MET A 39 -5.11 -2.88 -18.18
C MET A 39 -4.55 -2.78 -19.60
N LEU A 40 -3.68 -1.80 -19.87
CA LEU A 40 -3.03 -1.62 -21.15
C LEU A 40 -2.21 -2.85 -21.54
N ALA A 41 -1.37 -3.35 -20.63
CA ALA A 41 -0.58 -4.56 -20.85
C ALA A 41 -1.46 -5.78 -21.15
N SER A 42 -2.58 -5.93 -20.44
CA SER A 42 -3.53 -7.02 -20.65
C SER A 42 -4.24 -6.93 -22.01
N VAL A 43 -4.47 -5.71 -22.51
CA VAL A 43 -5.06 -5.48 -23.85
C VAL A 43 -4.02 -5.68 -24.95
N GLU A 44 -2.78 -5.20 -24.74
CA GLU A 44 -1.71 -5.27 -25.76
C GLU A 44 -1.10 -6.67 -25.91
N LEU A 45 -1.01 -7.42 -24.80
CA LEU A 45 -0.44 -8.78 -24.81
C LEU A 45 -1.47 -9.88 -25.06
N GLY A 46 -2.75 -9.56 -25.01
CA GLY A 46 -3.84 -10.51 -25.26
C GLY A 46 -4.12 -10.66 -26.75
N ASP A 47 -4.10 -11.90 -27.26
CA ASP A 47 -4.42 -12.27 -28.65
C ASP A 47 -5.92 -12.09 -29.01
N GLY A 48 -6.69 -11.40 -28.21
CA GLY A 48 -8.13 -11.21 -28.41
C GLY A 48 -8.76 -10.12 -27.57
N ALA A 49 -10.01 -9.77 -27.90
CA ALA A 49 -10.77 -8.80 -27.13
C ALA A 49 -10.99 -9.30 -25.70
N LEU A 50 -10.66 -8.47 -24.70
CA LEU A 50 -10.92 -8.77 -23.30
C LEU A 50 -12.43 -9.04 -23.09
N PRO A 51 -12.81 -10.09 -22.35
CA PRO A 51 -14.19 -10.34 -21.98
C PRO A 51 -14.77 -9.13 -21.25
N ARG A 52 -16.00 -8.76 -21.61
CA ARG A 52 -16.68 -7.59 -21.02
C ARG A 52 -16.71 -7.62 -19.49
N ASP A 53 -16.85 -8.80 -18.91
CA ASP A 53 -16.88 -9.00 -17.46
C ASP A 53 -15.54 -8.70 -16.80
N GLN A 54 -14.45 -9.00 -17.48
CA GLN A 54 -13.09 -8.70 -17.02
C GLN A 54 -12.83 -7.19 -17.05
N VAL A 55 -13.20 -6.51 -18.12
CA VAL A 55 -13.12 -5.03 -18.22
C VAL A 55 -13.96 -4.37 -17.14
N LEU A 56 -15.20 -4.85 -16.92
CA LEU A 56 -16.06 -4.32 -15.86
C LEU A 56 -15.48 -4.53 -14.45
N SER A 57 -14.87 -5.67 -14.21
CA SER A 57 -14.21 -5.97 -12.93
C SER A 57 -13.02 -5.04 -12.70
N MET A 58 -12.18 -4.83 -13.71
CA MET A 58 -11.05 -3.89 -13.66
C MET A 58 -11.49 -2.44 -13.41
N LEU A 59 -12.54 -1.99 -14.10
CA LEU A 59 -13.10 -0.65 -13.90
C LEU A 59 -13.72 -0.47 -12.50
N LYS A 60 -14.33 -1.52 -11.94
CA LYS A 60 -14.84 -1.49 -10.56
C LYS A 60 -13.71 -1.41 -9.53
N LEU A 61 -12.62 -2.13 -9.74
CA LEU A 61 -11.43 -2.04 -8.90
C LEU A 61 -10.84 -0.63 -8.94
N LEU A 62 -10.61 -0.09 -10.12
CA LEU A 62 -10.11 1.28 -10.30
C LEU A 62 -11.00 2.32 -9.61
N ARG A 63 -12.32 2.21 -9.76
CA ARG A 63 -13.28 3.09 -9.08
C ARG A 63 -13.18 2.98 -7.55
N ASN A 64 -13.02 1.77 -7.04
CA ASN A 64 -12.91 1.55 -5.60
C ASN A 64 -11.59 2.10 -5.05
N ASP A 65 -10.48 1.94 -5.77
CA ASP A 65 -9.19 2.49 -5.39
C ASP A 65 -9.20 4.03 -5.37
N LEU A 66 -9.81 4.65 -6.39
CA LEU A 66 -10.05 6.10 -6.42
C LEU A 66 -10.89 6.57 -5.23
N ARG A 67 -11.97 5.87 -4.94
CA ARG A 67 -12.85 6.21 -3.82
C ARG A 67 -12.12 6.06 -2.49
N HIS A 68 -11.36 5.00 -2.33
CA HIS A 68 -10.56 4.76 -1.13
C HIS A 68 -9.50 5.85 -0.93
N SER A 69 -8.82 6.27 -2.00
CA SER A 69 -7.85 7.38 -1.96
C SER A 69 -8.50 8.71 -1.57
N ILE A 70 -9.72 8.97 -2.04
CA ILE A 70 -10.48 10.19 -1.70
C ILE A 70 -11.00 10.13 -0.26
N ASP A 71 -11.60 9.01 0.15
CA ASP A 71 -12.21 8.84 1.47
C ASP A 71 -11.16 8.79 2.59
N SER A 72 -10.02 8.16 2.37
CA SER A 72 -8.90 8.12 3.33
C SER A 72 -8.23 9.48 3.52
N ASN A 73 -8.29 10.36 2.51
CA ASN A 73 -7.74 11.71 2.58
C ASN A 73 -8.71 12.76 3.14
N SER A 74 -10.02 12.48 3.20
CA SER A 74 -11.02 13.42 3.70
C SER A 74 -11.15 13.44 5.22
N SER A 75 -10.56 12.48 5.95
CA SER A 75 -10.56 12.47 7.41
C SER A 75 -9.32 13.14 7.98
N ALA A 76 -9.46 14.32 8.54
CA ALA A 76 -8.40 15.11 9.18
C ALA A 76 -7.75 14.44 10.43
N GLN A 77 -8.13 13.20 10.74
CA GLN A 77 -7.55 12.40 11.82
C GLN A 77 -7.36 10.96 11.34
N VAL A 78 -6.13 10.61 10.99
CA VAL A 78 -5.75 9.20 10.78
C VAL A 78 -5.90 8.47 12.11
N ARG A 79 -6.91 7.63 12.23
CA ARG A 79 -7.10 6.77 13.38
C ARG A 79 -6.36 5.47 13.17
N VAL A 80 -5.39 5.19 14.03
CA VAL A 80 -4.74 3.87 14.06
C VAL A 80 -5.77 2.82 14.49
N PRO A 81 -5.93 1.72 13.74
CA PRO A 81 -6.84 0.63 14.10
C PRO A 81 -6.55 0.07 15.50
N ALA A 82 -7.56 -0.44 16.17
CA ALA A 82 -7.43 -0.91 17.55
C ALA A 82 -6.55 -2.17 17.66
N THR A 83 -6.49 -2.96 16.59
CA THR A 83 -5.68 -4.19 16.54
C THR A 83 -4.90 -4.29 15.22
N PRO A 84 -3.77 -5.06 15.21
CA PRO A 84 -3.08 -5.42 13.97
C PRO A 84 -3.99 -6.09 12.95
N GLY A 85 -4.91 -6.95 13.41
CA GLY A 85 -5.87 -7.64 12.54
C GLY A 85 -6.83 -6.69 11.84
N GLU A 86 -7.35 -5.67 12.53
CA GLU A 86 -8.17 -4.63 11.90
C GLU A 86 -7.39 -3.82 10.88
N TRP A 87 -6.11 -3.56 11.13
CA TRP A 87 -5.25 -2.88 10.17
C TRP A 87 -5.01 -3.72 8.92
N MET A 88 -4.66 -4.99 9.10
CA MET A 88 -4.33 -5.89 8.00
C MET A 88 -5.53 -6.33 7.17
N ALA A 89 -6.75 -6.29 7.72
CA ALA A 89 -7.94 -6.83 7.06
C ALA A 89 -8.20 -6.25 5.66
N PRO A 90 -8.19 -4.93 5.41
CA PRO A 90 -8.40 -4.37 4.08
C PRO A 90 -7.25 -4.69 3.11
N LEU A 91 -6.00 -4.68 3.59
CA LEU A 91 -4.84 -5.07 2.80
C LEU A 91 -4.92 -6.55 2.40
N ARG A 92 -5.18 -7.41 3.37
CA ARG A 92 -5.36 -8.84 3.16
C ARG A 92 -6.45 -9.12 2.13
N HIS A 93 -7.62 -8.53 2.27
CA HIS A 93 -8.72 -8.74 1.33
C HIS A 93 -8.33 -8.35 -0.10
N ARG A 94 -7.72 -7.18 -0.27
CA ARG A 94 -7.29 -6.69 -1.59
C ARG A 94 -6.20 -7.57 -2.23
N PHE A 95 -5.13 -7.84 -1.49
CA PHE A 95 -3.99 -8.56 -2.03
C PHE A 95 -4.25 -10.07 -2.17
N THR A 96 -5.04 -10.70 -1.28
CA THR A 96 -5.44 -12.10 -1.47
C THR A 96 -6.19 -12.27 -2.78
N THR A 97 -7.14 -11.39 -3.10
CA THR A 97 -7.87 -11.44 -4.38
C THR A 97 -6.94 -11.32 -5.59
N LEU A 98 -5.91 -10.48 -5.51
CA LEU A 98 -4.92 -10.31 -6.59
C LEU A 98 -4.01 -11.54 -6.71
N PHE A 99 -3.51 -12.07 -5.60
CA PHE A 99 -2.65 -13.25 -5.57
C PHE A 99 -3.38 -14.52 -6.02
N ASP A 100 -4.64 -14.70 -5.61
CA ASP A 100 -5.48 -15.81 -6.07
C ASP A 100 -5.66 -15.77 -7.61
N ALA A 101 -5.83 -14.58 -8.19
CA ALA A 101 -5.93 -14.43 -9.64
C ALA A 101 -4.61 -14.74 -10.39
N LEU A 102 -3.48 -14.70 -9.70
CA LEU A 102 -2.14 -14.99 -10.23
C LEU A 102 -1.62 -16.39 -9.84
N ASP A 103 -2.44 -17.19 -9.16
CA ASP A 103 -2.06 -18.51 -8.62
C ASP A 103 -0.86 -18.44 -7.65
N VAL A 104 -0.83 -17.40 -6.81
CA VAL A 104 0.18 -17.16 -5.78
C VAL A 104 -0.44 -17.37 -4.40
N ALA A 105 0.13 -18.29 -3.62
CA ALA A 105 -0.27 -18.50 -2.24
C ALA A 105 0.23 -17.35 -1.34
N CYS A 106 -0.62 -16.84 -0.47
CA CYS A 106 -0.25 -15.75 0.42
C CYS A 106 -0.63 -16.02 1.87
N ASP A 107 0.38 -16.08 2.74
CA ASP A 107 0.23 -16.29 4.17
C ASP A 107 0.29 -14.96 4.93
N TRP A 108 -0.73 -14.72 5.76
CA TRP A 108 -0.84 -13.54 6.59
C TRP A 108 -0.79 -13.90 8.06
N GLN A 109 0.21 -13.39 8.76
CA GLN A 109 0.38 -13.60 10.19
C GLN A 109 0.45 -12.23 10.88
N CYS A 110 -0.34 -12.06 11.93
CA CYS A 110 -0.27 -10.84 12.74
C CYS A 110 -0.52 -11.15 14.22
N ALA A 111 0.12 -10.36 15.07
CA ALA A 111 -0.14 -10.41 16.50
C ALA A 111 -1.61 -10.08 16.79
N PRO A 112 -2.24 -10.69 17.81
CA PRO A 112 -3.65 -10.46 18.12
C PRO A 112 -3.92 -9.04 18.64
N THR A 113 -2.93 -8.40 19.24
CA THR A 113 -3.02 -7.07 19.84
C THR A 113 -1.75 -6.27 19.56
N TRP A 114 -1.80 -4.94 19.68
CA TRP A 114 -0.62 -4.09 19.57
C TRP A 114 0.38 -4.26 20.73
N GLY A 115 -0.02 -4.89 21.82
CA GLY A 115 0.80 -4.98 23.03
C GLY A 115 1.25 -3.60 23.51
N SER A 116 2.56 -3.42 23.70
CA SER A 116 3.17 -2.14 24.12
C SER A 116 3.67 -1.26 22.96
N ALA A 117 3.57 -1.72 21.73
CA ALA A 117 4.14 -1.07 20.54
C ALA A 117 3.06 -0.66 19.53
N GLN A 118 2.00 -0.01 19.99
CA GLN A 118 1.02 0.55 19.07
C GLN A 118 1.67 1.66 18.22
N PRO A 119 1.62 1.58 16.88
CA PRO A 119 2.22 2.59 16.03
C PRO A 119 1.50 3.92 16.14
N GLN A 120 2.24 5.01 16.00
CA GLN A 120 1.66 6.33 15.83
C GLN A 120 1.06 6.47 14.41
N ALA A 121 0.18 7.45 14.22
CA ALA A 121 -0.52 7.65 12.94
C ALA A 121 0.42 7.72 11.71
N LEU A 122 1.55 8.42 11.83
CA LEU A 122 2.54 8.51 10.76
C LEU A 122 3.26 7.18 10.49
N GLN A 123 3.59 6.45 11.55
CA GLN A 123 4.20 5.12 11.43
C GLN A 123 3.22 4.14 10.78
N TYR A 124 1.97 4.16 11.22
CA TYR A 124 0.90 3.36 10.62
C TYR A 124 0.78 3.61 9.12
N LEU A 125 0.73 4.88 8.68
CA LEU A 125 0.66 5.24 7.27
C LEU A 125 1.90 4.80 6.49
N ALA A 126 3.10 5.03 7.04
CA ALA A 126 4.35 4.64 6.40
C ALA A 126 4.44 3.12 6.22
N MET A 127 4.08 2.36 7.24
CA MET A 127 4.07 0.89 7.19
C MET A 127 3.01 0.36 6.23
N THR A 128 1.82 0.96 6.19
CA THR A 128 0.78 0.61 5.21
C THR A 128 1.30 0.75 3.79
N ARG A 129 1.95 1.88 3.47
CA ARG A 129 2.54 2.11 2.15
C ARG A 129 3.67 1.16 1.82
N LEU A 130 4.53 0.87 2.79
CA LEU A 130 5.61 -0.09 2.63
C LEU A 130 5.06 -1.48 2.28
N ILE A 131 4.00 -1.92 2.93
CA ILE A 131 3.33 -3.19 2.62
C ILE A 131 2.76 -3.15 1.19
N GLU A 132 2.04 -2.09 0.84
CA GLU A 132 1.43 -1.95 -0.48
C GLU A 132 2.47 -1.97 -1.59
N GLU A 133 3.56 -1.23 -1.42
CA GLU A 133 4.67 -1.19 -2.38
C GLU A 133 5.37 -2.55 -2.49
N ALA A 134 5.70 -3.17 -1.36
CA ALA A 134 6.38 -4.47 -1.35
C ALA A 134 5.52 -5.55 -2.03
N LEU A 135 4.23 -5.66 -1.70
CA LEU A 135 3.34 -6.63 -2.31
C LEU A 135 3.08 -6.34 -3.79
N THR A 136 3.04 -5.08 -4.18
CA THR A 136 2.96 -4.67 -5.59
C THR A 136 4.22 -5.06 -6.35
N ASN A 137 5.40 -4.91 -5.75
CA ASN A 137 6.67 -5.32 -6.35
C ASN A 137 6.75 -6.84 -6.51
N VAL A 138 6.24 -7.60 -5.54
CA VAL A 138 6.09 -9.05 -5.70
C VAL A 138 5.24 -9.38 -6.92
N ILE A 139 4.08 -8.77 -7.07
CA ILE A 139 3.17 -9.02 -8.21
C ILE A 139 3.83 -8.67 -9.54
N LYS A 140 4.56 -7.56 -9.61
CA LYS A 140 5.13 -7.04 -10.86
C LYS A 140 6.43 -7.72 -11.27
N HIS A 141 7.25 -8.14 -10.30
CA HIS A 141 8.65 -8.41 -10.56
C HIS A 141 9.18 -9.74 -10.03
N SER A 142 8.56 -10.33 -8.99
CA SER A 142 9.18 -11.45 -8.31
C SER A 142 8.97 -12.80 -9.00
N HIS A 143 7.87 -12.99 -9.73
CA HIS A 143 7.45 -14.31 -10.22
C HIS A 143 7.32 -15.36 -9.10
N ALA A 144 7.05 -14.92 -7.90
CA ALA A 144 6.87 -15.78 -6.73
C ALA A 144 5.63 -16.67 -6.86
N ARG A 145 5.67 -17.80 -6.19
CA ARG A 145 4.50 -18.68 -5.98
C ARG A 145 3.98 -18.61 -4.54
N HIS A 146 4.81 -18.14 -3.62
CA HIS A 146 4.46 -17.99 -2.21
C HIS A 146 4.93 -16.65 -1.71
N VAL A 147 4.06 -15.99 -0.95
CA VAL A 147 4.34 -14.74 -0.25
C VAL A 147 3.93 -14.92 1.20
N ARG A 148 4.77 -14.49 2.12
CA ARG A 148 4.46 -14.45 3.55
C ARG A 148 4.58 -13.02 4.04
N LEU A 149 3.58 -12.57 4.75
CA LEU A 149 3.60 -11.31 5.48
C LEU A 149 3.38 -11.59 6.96
N SER A 150 4.31 -11.14 7.79
CA SER A 150 4.18 -11.24 9.23
C SER A 150 4.33 -9.88 9.91
N LEU A 151 3.53 -9.67 10.96
CA LEU A 151 3.59 -8.50 11.82
C LEU A 151 3.60 -8.97 13.27
N GLU A 152 4.74 -8.86 13.90
CA GLU A 152 5.01 -9.42 15.21
C GLU A 152 5.61 -8.41 16.18
N GLN A 153 5.55 -8.73 17.47
CA GLN A 153 6.20 -7.97 18.54
C GLN A 153 7.12 -8.90 19.33
N PRO A 154 8.31 -9.20 18.80
CA PRO A 154 9.22 -10.16 19.45
C PRO A 154 9.76 -9.65 20.78
N VAL A 155 9.85 -8.34 20.95
CA VAL A 155 10.30 -7.67 22.17
C VAL A 155 9.32 -6.56 22.54
N PRO A 156 9.05 -6.30 23.82
CA PRO A 156 8.21 -5.17 24.23
C PRO A 156 8.74 -3.84 23.69
N GLY A 157 7.91 -3.12 22.95
CA GLY A 157 8.24 -1.84 22.33
C GLY A 157 8.69 -1.93 20.87
N ASP A 158 9.06 -3.11 20.37
CA ASP A 158 9.44 -3.31 18.98
C ASP A 158 8.27 -3.85 18.15
N LEU A 159 8.16 -3.37 16.93
CA LEU A 159 7.21 -3.87 15.94
C LEU A 159 8.01 -4.29 14.71
N VAL A 160 7.94 -5.58 14.37
CA VAL A 160 8.62 -6.15 13.22
C VAL A 160 7.59 -6.50 12.16
N LEU A 161 7.75 -5.88 11.00
CA LEU A 161 7.03 -6.21 9.77
C LEU A 161 8.00 -6.93 8.85
N GLU A 162 7.65 -8.14 8.46
CA GLU A 162 8.44 -8.96 7.54
C GLU A 162 7.59 -9.35 6.34
N ILE A 163 8.16 -9.23 5.15
CA ILE A 163 7.53 -9.65 3.90
C ILE A 163 8.57 -10.48 3.16
N GLU A 164 8.25 -11.73 2.91
CA GLU A 164 9.09 -12.70 2.21
C GLU A 164 8.37 -13.22 0.97
N ASP A 165 9.09 -13.39 -0.11
CA ASP A 165 8.63 -14.08 -1.31
C ASP A 165 9.67 -15.08 -1.80
N ASP A 166 9.22 -16.12 -2.50
CA ASP A 166 10.06 -17.17 -3.09
C ASP A 166 10.44 -16.88 -4.55
N GLY A 167 10.35 -15.64 -4.96
CA GLY A 167 10.59 -15.21 -6.33
C GLY A 167 12.07 -15.12 -6.73
N VAL A 168 12.31 -14.50 -7.89
CA VAL A 168 13.66 -14.43 -8.50
C VAL A 168 14.60 -13.46 -7.78
N GLY A 169 14.06 -12.60 -6.87
CA GLY A 169 14.84 -11.55 -6.22
C GLY A 169 15.34 -10.48 -7.21
N PHE A 170 16.27 -9.65 -6.74
CA PHE A 170 16.94 -8.65 -7.57
C PHE A 170 18.41 -8.47 -7.14
N ASP A 171 19.24 -8.07 -8.11
CA ASP A 171 20.64 -7.78 -7.84
C ASP A 171 20.79 -6.37 -7.24
N VAL A 172 21.06 -6.32 -5.92
CA VAL A 172 21.21 -5.08 -5.17
C VAL A 172 22.35 -4.22 -5.73
N ALA A 173 23.44 -4.84 -6.22
CA ALA A 173 24.57 -4.11 -6.79
C ALA A 173 24.19 -3.44 -8.12
N ALA A 174 23.42 -4.14 -8.96
CA ALA A 174 22.93 -3.58 -10.22
C ALA A 174 21.93 -2.43 -10.00
N VAL A 175 21.01 -2.56 -9.03
CA VAL A 175 20.05 -1.51 -8.68
C VAL A 175 20.74 -0.27 -8.16
N ASN A 176 21.69 -0.41 -7.24
CA ASN A 176 22.47 0.71 -6.70
C ASN A 176 23.31 1.41 -7.80
N ALA A 177 23.85 0.67 -8.77
CA ALA A 177 24.59 1.24 -9.88
C ALA A 177 23.68 2.02 -10.87
N ALA A 178 22.41 1.64 -10.99
CA ALA A 178 21.43 2.32 -11.82
C ALA A 178 20.87 3.62 -11.19
N GLY A 179 21.18 3.88 -9.91
CA GLY A 179 20.72 5.10 -9.20
C GLY A 179 19.21 5.09 -8.89
N LEU A 180 18.60 3.93 -8.80
CA LEU A 180 17.20 3.70 -8.47
C LEU A 180 17.01 3.49 -6.98
#